data_979618eca9289ae21cd0d5e13e53bcf8
#
_entry.id   979618eca9289ae21cd0d5e13e53bcf8
#
_cell.length_a   1.000
_cell.length_b   1.000
_cell.length_c   1.000
_cell.angle_alpha   90.00
_cell.angle_beta   90.00
_cell.angle_gamma   90.00
#
_symmetry.space_group_name_H-M   'P 1'
#
loop_
_entity.id
_entity.type
_entity.pdbx_description
1 polymer ?
#
loop_
_entity_poly.entity_id
_entity_poly.type
_entity_poly.pdbx_seq_one_letter_code
_entity_poly.pdbx_strand_id
1 'polypeptide(L)'
;SVIQDVDGNNIVVINDIRFKGKRSIHWKEVRAYLKEYIGDFYKVASTGDVIYIGSDLPSEYSGSVYTKKLNGAVAKAKANAAQGLPEMIEISTGRFFRENNEEKHNWNAKNGWYRYNSYFALPVYDDNENIERYNVFHASLLIRHASDGKMYLYDIIDIKKETSTP
;
A
#
# COMPACT_ATOMS: atom_id res chain seq x y z
N SER A 1 -1.20 -4.26 13.51
CA SER A 1 -0.23 -5.21 14.08
C SER A 1 0.44 -6.02 12.99
N VAL A 2 1.59 -6.57 13.31
CA VAL A 2 2.38 -7.39 12.37
C VAL A 2 2.42 -8.82 12.89
N ILE A 3 2.13 -9.77 12.01
CA ILE A 3 2.25 -11.20 12.29
C ILE A 3 3.22 -11.82 11.27
N GLN A 4 3.66 -13.06 11.51
CA GLN A 4 4.45 -13.82 10.56
C GLN A 4 3.68 -15.04 10.08
N ASP A 5 3.81 -15.36 8.79
CA ASP A 5 3.28 -16.60 8.24
C ASP A 5 4.26 -17.76 8.46
N VAL A 6 3.91 -18.95 7.95
CA VAL A 6 4.73 -20.15 8.11
C VAL A 6 6.08 -20.05 7.39
N ASP A 7 6.19 -19.20 6.40
CA ASP A 7 7.42 -18.97 5.63
C ASP A 7 8.28 -17.84 6.20
N GLY A 8 7.85 -17.25 7.31
CA GLY A 8 8.56 -16.15 7.97
C GLY A 8 8.30 -14.77 7.38
N ASN A 9 7.35 -14.64 6.46
CA ASN A 9 6.96 -13.33 5.91
C ASN A 9 6.19 -12.52 6.94
N ASN A 10 6.55 -11.25 7.07
CA ASN A 10 5.79 -10.33 7.90
C ASN A 10 4.52 -9.89 7.15
N ILE A 11 3.42 -9.82 7.87
CA ILE A 11 2.12 -9.43 7.33
C ILE A 11 1.50 -8.37 8.23
N VAL A 12 1.10 -7.24 7.67
CA VAL A 12 0.38 -6.20 8.41
C VAL A 12 -1.09 -6.56 8.49
N VAL A 13 -1.60 -6.76 9.69
CA VAL A 13 -3.03 -7.05 9.90
C VAL A 13 -3.79 -5.74 10.03
N ILE A 14 -4.72 -5.53 9.11
CA ILE A 14 -5.66 -4.41 9.16
C ILE A 14 -6.85 -4.85 10.01
N ASN A 15 -7.05 -4.21 11.14
CA ASN A 15 -8.04 -4.66 12.13
C ASN A 15 -9.46 -4.18 11.85
N ASP A 16 -9.65 -3.26 10.93
CA ASP A 16 -10.94 -2.67 10.65
C ASP A 16 -11.18 -2.54 9.14
N ILE A 17 -12.38 -2.86 8.71
CA ILE A 17 -12.83 -2.60 7.34
C ILE A 17 -13.52 -1.26 7.31
N ARG A 18 -12.73 -0.21 7.31
CA ARG A 18 -13.23 1.17 7.37
C ARG A 18 -13.89 1.61 6.05
N PHE A 19 -13.29 1.22 4.92
CA PHE A 19 -13.77 1.62 3.60
C PHE A 19 -14.53 0.47 2.97
N LYS A 20 -15.84 0.51 3.08
CA LYS A 20 -16.72 -0.61 2.67
C LYS A 20 -17.25 -0.45 1.26
N GLY A 21 -17.96 0.64 0.98
CA GLY A 21 -18.67 0.82 -0.27
C GLY A 21 -19.69 -0.28 -0.54
N LYS A 22 -20.84 0.03 -1.12
CA LYS A 22 -21.84 -0.99 -1.47
C LYS A 22 -21.56 -1.65 -2.82
N ARG A 23 -21.26 -0.85 -3.83
CA ARG A 23 -20.96 -1.30 -5.20
C ARG A 23 -19.55 -0.95 -5.60
N SER A 24 -19.04 0.16 -5.12
CA SER A 24 -17.70 0.66 -5.37
C SER A 24 -17.19 1.38 -4.15
N ILE A 25 -15.87 1.51 -4.06
CA ILE A 25 -15.21 2.21 -2.96
C ILE A 25 -15.40 3.73 -3.14
N HIS A 26 -15.66 4.41 -2.04
CA HIS A 26 -15.70 5.88 -1.98
C HIS A 26 -14.27 6.41 -1.85
N TRP A 27 -13.57 6.53 -2.97
CA TRP A 27 -12.16 6.91 -3.00
C TRP A 27 -11.86 8.28 -2.41
N LYS A 28 -12.85 9.19 -2.38
CA LYS A 28 -12.71 10.48 -1.71
C LYS A 28 -12.44 10.34 -0.21
N GLU A 29 -13.06 9.34 0.42
CA GLU A 29 -12.85 9.06 1.85
C GLU A 29 -11.44 8.51 2.09
N VAL A 30 -10.97 7.64 1.21
CA VAL A 30 -9.61 7.10 1.27
C VAL A 30 -8.59 8.23 1.09
N ARG A 31 -8.81 9.11 0.12
CA ARG A 31 -7.97 10.27 -0.11
C ARG A 31 -7.89 11.18 1.12
N ALA A 32 -9.05 11.48 1.73
CA ALA A 32 -9.09 12.29 2.94
C ALA A 32 -8.32 11.67 4.10
N TYR A 33 -8.46 10.36 4.27
CA TYR A 33 -7.72 9.60 5.29
C TYR A 33 -6.20 9.71 5.08
N LEU A 34 -5.75 9.53 3.84
CA LEU A 34 -4.32 9.55 3.51
C LEU A 34 -3.66 10.91 3.72
N LYS A 35 -4.42 11.99 3.69
CA LYS A 35 -3.88 13.33 3.96
C LYS A 35 -3.27 13.45 5.35
N GLU A 36 -3.71 12.65 6.31
CA GLU A 36 -3.15 12.64 7.66
C GLU A 36 -1.70 12.19 7.70
N TYR A 37 -1.25 11.43 6.70
CA TYR A 37 0.13 10.95 6.63
C TYR A 37 1.10 11.96 6.00
N ILE A 38 0.61 13.00 5.32
CA ILE A 38 1.47 13.95 4.60
C ILE A 38 2.48 14.57 5.56
N GLY A 39 3.75 14.51 5.17
CA GLY A 39 4.87 15.00 5.98
C GLY A 39 5.51 13.97 6.87
N ASP A 40 4.89 12.81 7.04
CA ASP A 40 5.48 11.70 7.80
C ASP A 40 6.52 10.97 6.97
N PHE A 41 7.37 10.21 7.66
CA PHE A 41 8.33 9.32 7.01
C PHE A 41 8.47 8.04 7.81
N TYR A 42 8.84 6.96 7.12
CA TYR A 42 8.95 5.63 7.71
C TYR A 42 10.19 4.93 7.17
N LYS A 43 10.84 4.15 8.01
CA LYS A 43 12.07 3.45 7.65
C LYS A 43 11.80 2.00 7.29
N VAL A 44 12.31 1.60 6.12
CA VAL A 44 12.26 0.20 5.67
C VAL A 44 13.30 -0.59 6.47
N ALA A 45 12.85 -1.55 7.28
CA ALA A 45 13.74 -2.30 8.16
C ALA A 45 14.80 -3.10 7.39
N SER A 46 14.44 -3.66 6.24
CA SER A 46 15.35 -4.52 5.46
C SER A 46 16.48 -3.77 4.77
N THR A 47 16.31 -2.47 4.46
CA THR A 47 17.32 -1.69 3.72
C THR A 47 17.82 -0.47 4.46
N GLY A 48 17.07 0.01 5.45
CA GLY A 48 17.35 1.30 6.11
C GLY A 48 16.88 2.51 5.31
N ASP A 49 16.26 2.32 4.15
CA ASP A 49 15.72 3.43 3.36
C ASP A 49 14.62 4.16 4.12
N VAL A 50 14.58 5.48 3.98
CA VAL A 50 13.54 6.31 4.57
C VAL A 50 12.58 6.72 3.47
N ILE A 51 11.30 6.39 3.65
CA ILE A 51 10.24 6.67 2.69
C ILE A 51 9.34 7.77 3.23
N TYR A 52 9.24 8.86 2.50
CA TYR A 52 8.42 10.02 2.86
C TYR A 52 7.03 9.92 2.25
N ILE A 53 6.07 10.56 2.92
CA ILE A 53 4.72 10.72 2.40
C ILE A 53 4.57 12.17 1.92
N GLY A 54 4.55 12.35 0.62
CA GLY A 54 4.39 13.67 0.00
C GLY A 54 2.92 14.04 -0.21
N SER A 55 2.70 15.28 -0.60
CA SER A 55 1.35 15.82 -0.82
C SER A 55 0.61 15.20 -1.99
N ASP A 56 1.32 14.51 -2.89
CA ASP A 56 0.74 13.87 -4.07
C ASP A 56 0.17 12.48 -3.78
N LEU A 57 0.58 11.81 -2.70
CA LEU A 57 0.12 10.44 -2.41
C LEU A 57 -1.40 10.31 -2.35
N PRO A 58 -2.13 11.14 -1.62
CA PRO A 58 -3.58 10.94 -1.51
C PRO A 58 -4.29 10.90 -2.86
N SER A 59 -3.94 11.79 -3.79
CA SER A 59 -4.55 11.83 -5.12
C SER A 59 -4.11 10.67 -6.01
N GLU A 60 -2.83 10.33 -5.99
CA GLU A 60 -2.30 9.22 -6.80
C GLU A 60 -2.86 7.88 -6.32
N TYR A 61 -2.84 7.66 -5.02
CA TYR A 61 -3.35 6.41 -4.43
C TYR A 61 -4.83 6.17 -4.76
N SER A 62 -5.64 7.21 -4.66
CA SER A 62 -7.09 7.12 -4.85
C SER A 62 -7.54 7.27 -6.29
N GLY A 63 -6.70 7.79 -7.20
CA GLY A 63 -7.13 8.13 -8.55
C GLY A 63 -6.16 7.73 -9.66
N SER A 64 -5.13 6.94 -9.39
CA SER A 64 -4.19 6.48 -10.42
C SER A 64 -4.86 5.56 -11.44
N VAL A 65 -4.17 5.33 -12.56
CA VAL A 65 -4.63 4.35 -13.56
C VAL A 65 -4.75 2.95 -12.98
N TYR A 66 -3.89 2.62 -12.01
CA TYR A 66 -3.94 1.33 -11.30
C TYR A 66 -5.21 1.22 -10.44
N THR A 67 -5.59 2.31 -9.77
CA THR A 67 -6.77 2.35 -8.89
C THR A 67 -8.07 2.31 -9.70
N LYS A 68 -8.13 3.06 -10.79
CA LYS A 68 -9.33 3.13 -11.64
C LYS A 68 -9.72 1.80 -12.26
N LYS A 69 -8.76 0.89 -12.44
CA LYS A 69 -9.00 -0.45 -12.98
C LYS A 69 -9.54 -1.43 -11.95
N LEU A 70 -9.43 -1.11 -10.66
CA LEU A 70 -9.78 -2.04 -9.60
C LEU A 70 -11.28 -2.10 -9.38
N ASN A 71 -11.75 -3.29 -9.05
CA ASN A 71 -13.12 -3.53 -8.62
C ASN A 71 -13.16 -4.66 -7.58
N GLY A 72 -14.31 -4.87 -6.95
CA GLY A 72 -14.53 -5.97 -6.03
C GLY A 72 -13.55 -6.05 -4.87
N ALA A 73 -13.08 -7.26 -4.60
CA ALA A 73 -12.23 -7.55 -3.44
C ALA A 73 -10.89 -6.81 -3.46
N VAL A 74 -10.29 -6.63 -4.64
CA VAL A 74 -8.99 -5.96 -4.75
C VAL A 74 -9.13 -4.45 -4.52
N ALA A 75 -10.20 -3.83 -5.01
CA ALA A 75 -10.49 -2.42 -4.74
C ALA A 75 -10.67 -2.19 -3.23
N LYS A 76 -11.45 -3.06 -2.59
CA LYS A 76 -11.66 -3.03 -1.13
C LYS A 76 -10.34 -3.22 -0.37
N ALA A 77 -9.50 -4.14 -0.86
CA ALA A 77 -8.20 -4.39 -0.26
C ALA A 77 -7.30 -3.15 -0.34
N LYS A 78 -7.19 -2.52 -1.50
CA LYS A 78 -6.38 -1.30 -1.66
C LYS A 78 -6.88 -0.17 -0.76
N ALA A 79 -8.20 0.03 -0.73
CA ALA A 79 -8.80 1.08 0.09
C ALA A 79 -8.44 0.91 1.57
N ASN A 80 -8.58 -0.31 2.08
CA ASN A 80 -8.33 -0.58 3.50
C ASN A 80 -6.85 -0.70 3.85
N ALA A 81 -5.99 -1.05 2.89
CA ALA A 81 -4.55 -1.05 3.07
C ALA A 81 -4.02 0.34 3.44
N ALA A 82 -4.73 1.40 3.08
CA ALA A 82 -4.37 2.77 3.47
C ALA A 82 -4.14 2.91 4.97
N GLN A 83 -4.87 2.15 5.78
CA GLN A 83 -4.76 2.16 7.23
C GLN A 83 -3.45 1.56 7.76
N GLY A 84 -2.78 0.76 6.98
CA GLY A 84 -1.55 0.07 7.38
C GLY A 84 -0.32 0.48 6.58
N LEU A 85 -0.36 1.55 5.80
CA LEU A 85 0.77 1.96 4.97
C LEU A 85 2.07 2.17 5.76
N PRO A 86 2.06 2.82 6.93
CA PRO A 86 3.30 2.95 7.71
C PRO A 86 3.96 1.61 8.01
N GLU A 87 3.19 0.67 8.54
CA GLU A 87 3.71 -0.66 8.87
C GLU A 87 4.10 -1.45 7.62
N MET A 88 3.34 -1.30 6.51
CA MET A 88 3.65 -1.95 5.24
C MET A 88 4.99 -1.48 4.69
N ILE A 89 5.33 -0.20 4.84
CA ILE A 89 6.64 0.33 4.47
C ILE A 89 7.71 -0.30 5.35
N GLU A 90 7.52 -0.31 6.66
CA GLU A 90 8.51 -0.81 7.62
C GLU A 90 8.88 -2.27 7.40
N ILE A 91 7.90 -3.13 7.07
CA ILE A 91 8.14 -4.57 6.85
C ILE A 91 8.54 -4.92 5.41
N SER A 92 8.52 -3.97 4.49
CA SER A 92 8.73 -4.26 3.07
C SER A 92 10.12 -4.82 2.77
N THR A 93 10.21 -5.64 1.73
CA THR A 93 11.43 -6.36 1.33
C THR A 93 11.55 -6.39 -0.19
N GLY A 94 12.68 -6.93 -0.68
CA GLY A 94 12.85 -7.19 -2.09
C GLY A 94 12.95 -5.94 -2.95
N ARG A 95 13.69 -4.94 -2.48
CA ARG A 95 13.86 -3.69 -3.23
C ARG A 95 14.36 -3.94 -4.66
N PHE A 96 13.65 -3.35 -5.61
CA PHE A 96 13.98 -3.43 -7.02
C PHE A 96 13.99 -2.03 -7.63
N PHE A 97 15.06 -1.67 -8.33
CA PHE A 97 15.23 -0.36 -8.96
C PHE A 97 14.88 -0.40 -10.44
N ARG A 98 14.22 0.68 -10.91
CA ARG A 98 14.01 0.92 -12.34
C ARG A 98 14.31 2.38 -12.66
N GLU A 99 14.99 2.62 -13.78
CA GLU A 99 15.21 3.95 -14.29
C GLU A 99 13.88 4.59 -14.72
N ASN A 100 13.82 5.93 -14.60
CA ASN A 100 12.67 6.66 -15.11
C ASN A 100 12.86 6.91 -16.61
N ASN A 101 12.10 6.20 -17.44
CA ASN A 101 12.14 6.32 -18.90
C ASN A 101 11.01 7.20 -19.44
N GLU A 102 10.17 7.78 -18.59
CA GLU A 102 9.05 8.60 -18.99
C GLU A 102 9.29 10.07 -18.62
N GLU A 103 9.37 10.94 -19.61
CA GLU A 103 9.63 12.37 -19.40
C GLU A 103 8.59 13.04 -18.49
N LYS A 104 7.34 12.62 -18.57
CA LYS A 104 6.26 13.18 -17.74
C LYS A 104 6.48 13.01 -16.24
N HIS A 105 7.35 12.09 -15.84
CA HIS A 105 7.67 11.84 -14.43
C HIS A 105 9.04 12.41 -14.02
N ASN A 106 9.77 13.11 -14.92
CA ASN A 106 11.12 13.60 -14.63
C ASN A 106 11.18 14.49 -13.39
N TRP A 107 10.18 15.31 -13.16
CA TRP A 107 10.19 16.22 -12.01
C TRP A 107 9.91 15.53 -10.68
N ASN A 108 9.17 14.41 -10.69
CA ASN A 108 8.80 13.71 -9.44
C ASN A 108 9.55 12.40 -9.20
N ALA A 109 10.20 11.84 -10.22
CA ALA A 109 10.99 10.61 -10.12
C ALA A 109 12.27 10.70 -10.94
N LYS A 110 12.98 11.83 -10.85
CA LYS A 110 14.18 12.10 -11.65
C LYS A 110 15.26 11.02 -11.47
N ASN A 111 15.42 10.50 -10.25
CA ASN A 111 16.43 9.51 -9.92
C ASN A 111 15.89 8.07 -10.05
N GLY A 112 14.73 7.90 -10.68
CA GLY A 112 14.15 6.61 -10.98
C GLY A 112 13.09 6.13 -9.99
N TRP A 113 12.77 4.86 -10.08
CA TRP A 113 11.72 4.21 -9.32
C TRP A 113 12.24 3.01 -8.57
N TYR A 114 11.72 2.77 -7.37
CA TYR A 114 11.93 1.55 -6.62
C TYR A 114 10.61 0.85 -6.38
N ARG A 115 10.66 -0.48 -6.26
CA ARG A 115 9.54 -1.30 -5.83
C ARG A 115 9.98 -2.13 -4.64
N TYR A 116 9.09 -2.25 -3.67
CA TYR A 116 9.25 -3.14 -2.53
C TYR A 116 8.06 -4.07 -2.46
N ASN A 117 8.27 -5.27 -1.97
CA ASN A 117 7.19 -6.22 -1.69
C ASN A 117 6.69 -6.03 -0.26
N SER A 118 5.39 -6.08 -0.08
CA SER A 118 4.79 -6.05 1.24
C SER A 118 3.53 -6.91 1.28
N TYR A 119 3.11 -7.26 2.48
CA TYR A 119 1.93 -8.09 2.70
C TYR A 119 1.01 -7.45 3.71
N PHE A 120 -0.28 -7.56 3.48
CA PHE A 120 -1.28 -7.14 4.45
C PHE A 120 -2.45 -8.12 4.45
N ALA A 121 -3.20 -8.12 5.54
CA ALA A 121 -4.34 -9.02 5.70
C ALA A 121 -5.56 -8.27 6.16
N LEU A 122 -6.71 -8.64 5.61
CA LEU A 122 -8.01 -8.11 5.99
C LEU A 122 -8.83 -9.20 6.69
N PRO A 123 -9.53 -8.88 7.78
CA PRO A 123 -10.42 -9.83 8.41
C PRO A 123 -11.66 -10.09 7.54
N VAL A 124 -12.10 -11.32 7.54
CA VAL A 124 -13.38 -11.74 6.97
C VAL A 124 -14.28 -12.14 8.13
N TYR A 125 -15.44 -11.52 8.23
CA TYR A 125 -16.37 -11.76 9.33
C TYR A 125 -17.46 -12.74 8.93
N ASP A 126 -17.88 -13.55 9.88
CA ASP A 126 -19.06 -14.41 9.74
C ASP A 126 -20.35 -13.61 10.00
N ASP A 127 -21.50 -14.28 9.95
CA ASP A 127 -22.80 -13.63 10.15
C ASP A 127 -23.00 -13.09 11.57
N ASN A 128 -22.19 -13.56 12.53
CA ASN A 128 -22.23 -13.11 13.93
C ASN A 128 -21.18 -12.05 14.24
N GLU A 129 -20.56 -11.47 13.20
CA GLU A 129 -19.52 -10.45 13.31
C GLU A 129 -18.24 -10.95 14.01
N ASN A 130 -18.02 -12.26 14.04
CA ASN A 130 -16.77 -12.85 14.48
C ASN A 130 -15.82 -13.01 13.30
N ILE A 131 -14.53 -12.90 13.57
CA ILE A 131 -13.53 -13.11 12.52
C ILE A 131 -13.48 -14.59 12.16
N GLU A 132 -13.84 -14.93 10.93
CA GLU A 132 -13.82 -16.28 10.40
C GLU A 132 -12.43 -16.66 9.90
N ARG A 133 -11.77 -15.72 9.20
CA ARG A 133 -10.43 -15.89 8.63
C ARG A 133 -9.86 -14.54 8.25
N TYR A 134 -8.62 -14.55 7.77
CA TYR A 134 -7.98 -13.38 7.15
C TYR A 134 -7.70 -13.67 5.69
N ASN A 135 -7.98 -12.72 4.84
CA ASN A 135 -7.50 -12.73 3.45
C ASN A 135 -6.17 -11.99 3.40
N VAL A 136 -5.13 -12.67 2.95
CA VAL A 136 -3.79 -12.12 2.82
C VAL A 136 -3.58 -11.64 1.39
N PHE A 137 -3.01 -10.45 1.26
CA PHE A 137 -2.70 -9.83 -0.02
C PHE A 137 -1.22 -9.51 -0.11
N HIS A 138 -0.66 -9.71 -1.29
CA HIS A 138 0.65 -9.20 -1.66
C HIS A 138 0.46 -7.89 -2.41
N ALA A 139 1.33 -6.92 -2.15
CA ALA A 139 1.34 -5.65 -2.86
C ALA A 139 2.76 -5.22 -3.18
N SER A 140 2.92 -4.46 -4.25
CA SER A 140 4.16 -3.76 -4.55
C SER A 140 4.02 -2.31 -4.15
N LEU A 141 4.94 -1.84 -3.31
CA LEU A 141 5.04 -0.42 -2.98
C LEU A 141 5.82 0.27 -4.08
N LEU A 142 5.20 1.20 -4.76
CA LEU A 142 5.84 1.97 -5.82
C LEU A 142 6.41 3.26 -5.22
N ILE A 143 7.73 3.38 -5.28
CA ILE A 143 8.47 4.46 -4.64
C ILE A 143 9.16 5.31 -5.72
N ARG A 144 8.90 6.61 -5.73
CA ARG A 144 9.64 7.53 -6.59
C ARG A 144 10.88 8.06 -5.87
N HIS A 145 12.00 8.09 -6.58
CA HIS A 145 13.23 8.70 -6.10
C HIS A 145 13.35 10.08 -6.72
N ALA A 146 13.01 11.09 -5.95
CA ALA A 146 12.85 12.46 -6.44
C ALA A 146 14.18 13.19 -6.64
N SER A 147 14.13 14.33 -7.31
CA SER A 147 15.30 15.17 -7.57
C SER A 147 15.93 15.74 -6.29
N ASP A 148 15.17 15.82 -5.20
CA ASP A 148 15.68 16.26 -3.89
C ASP A 148 16.49 15.16 -3.18
N GLY A 149 16.62 13.99 -3.79
CA GLY A 149 17.32 12.83 -3.22
C GLY A 149 16.47 11.99 -2.27
N LYS A 150 15.25 12.40 -1.99
CA LYS A 150 14.34 11.65 -1.10
C LYS A 150 13.50 10.66 -1.87
N MET A 151 13.12 9.59 -1.16
CA MET A 151 12.22 8.56 -1.68
C MET A 151 10.82 8.82 -1.14
N TYR A 152 9.83 8.77 -2.02
CA TYR A 152 8.42 9.02 -1.66
C TYR A 152 7.55 7.84 -2.09
N LEU A 153 6.62 7.46 -1.23
CA LEU A 153 5.59 6.50 -1.62
C LEU A 153 4.67 7.16 -2.66
N TYR A 154 4.55 6.53 -3.83
CA TYR A 154 3.72 7.03 -4.92
C TYR A 154 2.36 6.33 -4.96
N ASP A 155 2.38 5.00 -4.85
CA ASP A 155 1.17 4.17 -4.92
C ASP A 155 1.49 2.78 -4.39
N ILE A 156 0.46 1.96 -4.18
CA ILE A 156 0.62 0.51 -4.07
C ILE A 156 -0.07 -0.13 -5.27
N ILE A 157 0.61 -1.09 -5.89
CA ILE A 157 0.18 -1.69 -7.15
C ILE A 157 0.33 -3.21 -7.11
N ASP A 158 -0.15 -3.88 -8.14
CA ASP A 158 -0.05 -5.33 -8.29
C ASP A 158 -0.56 -6.10 -7.07
N ILE A 159 -1.69 -5.64 -6.54
CA ILE A 159 -2.32 -6.26 -5.37
C ILE A 159 -2.93 -7.60 -5.79
N LYS A 160 -2.48 -8.66 -5.13
CA LYS A 160 -2.96 -10.01 -5.40
C LYS A 160 -3.32 -10.70 -4.10
N LYS A 161 -4.47 -11.37 -4.11
CA LYS A 161 -4.88 -12.20 -2.98
C LYS A 161 -4.03 -13.46 -2.96
N GLU A 162 -3.41 -13.72 -1.82
CA GLU A 162 -2.68 -14.95 -1.55
C GLU A 162 -3.64 -16.03 -1.05
N THR A 163 -3.12 -17.23 -0.81
CA THR A 163 -3.92 -18.28 -0.21
C THR A 163 -4.40 -17.84 1.18
N SER A 164 -5.71 -17.98 1.44
CA SER A 164 -6.27 -17.65 2.75
C SER A 164 -5.62 -18.52 3.82
N THR A 165 -5.15 -17.86 4.89
CA THR A 165 -4.68 -18.59 6.09
C THR A 165 -5.85 -18.77 7.04
N PRO A 166 -6.01 -19.97 7.60
CA PRO A 166 -7.03 -20.19 8.62
C PRO A 166 -6.77 -19.40 9.88
#